data_95d861237bdf4cc0a13f00d58cdc29d0
#
_entry.id   95d861237bdf4cc0a13f00d58cdc29d0
#
_cell.length_a   1.000
_cell.length_b   1.000
_cell.length_c   1.000
_cell.angle_alpha   90.00
_cell.angle_beta   90.00
_cell.angle_gamma   90.00
#
_symmetry.space_group_name_H-M   'P 1'
#
loop_
_entity.id
_entity.type
_entity.pdbx_description
1 polymer ?
#
loop_
_entity_poly.entity_id
_entity_poly.type
_entity_poly.pdbx_seq_one_letter_code
_entity_poly.pdbx_strand_id
1 'polypeptide(L)'
;MIFDKEDYKAYDADLWNAIAKEEERQQNNIELIASENVVSKAVMAAQGSILTNKYAEGYPGRRYYGGTDVVDVVESLAIERAKEIFGAKFANVQPHSGSQANCAAYMALIEPGDTVMGMDLAAGGHLTHGASVSFSGQTYNFVSYSVDPETELLDFDAILKQAQEVKPKLIVAGASAYSHIIDFSKFREIADAVGAKLLVDMAHIAGLVAAGLHPSPVPYAHITTTTTHKTLRGPRGGLILTNDEELAKKINSAIFPGIQGGPLEHVIAAKAVAFKEALDPAFKEYAANVIKNSQAMADVFLQDPDFRVISGGTENHLFLVDVTKVIENGKVAQNLLDEVNITLNKNSIPYETLSPFKTSGIRIGAAAITARGFGEKESRIVAELMIKALKNADNQEVLDEVRSQVKALTDAFPLYED
;
A
#
# COMPACT_ATOMS: atom_id res chain seq x y z
N MET A 1 11.09 32.18 20.98
CA MET A 1 9.69 31.68 21.12
C MET A 1 9.51 30.99 22.47
N ILE A 2 8.28 30.84 23.00
CA ILE A 2 8.03 30.29 24.35
C ILE A 2 8.57 28.87 24.53
N PHE A 3 8.50 28.05 23.50
CA PHE A 3 8.95 26.65 23.51
C PHE A 3 10.14 26.39 22.56
N ASP A 4 10.87 27.45 22.15
CA ASP A 4 12.05 27.31 21.33
C ASP A 4 13.24 26.95 22.23
N LYS A 5 13.49 25.66 22.35
CA LYS A 5 14.63 25.13 23.09
C LYS A 5 15.78 24.90 22.10
N GLU A 6 16.97 25.41 22.38
CA GLU A 6 18.15 25.20 21.56
C GLU A 6 18.47 23.71 21.39
N ASP A 7 18.32 22.95 22.49
CA ASP A 7 18.44 21.49 22.47
C ASP A 7 17.07 20.84 22.75
N TYR A 8 16.23 20.77 21.74
CA TYR A 8 14.91 20.13 21.83
C TYR A 8 15.00 18.61 22.02
N LYS A 9 16.11 17.96 21.62
CA LYS A 9 16.33 16.52 21.83
C LYS A 9 16.59 16.21 23.29
N ALA A 10 17.44 17.00 23.96
CA ALA A 10 17.66 16.84 25.39
C ALA A 10 16.43 17.29 26.21
N TYR A 11 15.62 18.23 25.72
CA TYR A 11 14.40 18.67 26.41
C TYR A 11 13.33 17.59 26.49
N ASP A 12 13.21 16.72 25.48
CA ASP A 12 12.31 15.56 25.45
C ASP A 12 13.09 14.29 25.06
N ALA A 13 14.01 13.91 25.93
CA ALA A 13 14.91 12.79 25.70
C ALA A 13 14.17 11.46 25.51
N ASP A 14 13.04 11.24 26.17
CA ASP A 14 12.27 10.01 26.07
C ASP A 14 11.74 9.79 24.65
N LEU A 15 11.16 10.83 24.04
CA LEU A 15 10.68 10.78 22.66
C LEU A 15 11.83 10.62 21.66
N TRP A 16 12.88 11.45 21.79
CA TRP A 16 13.97 11.45 20.83
C TRP A 16 14.83 10.19 20.91
N ASN A 17 14.97 9.57 22.09
CA ASN A 17 15.59 8.26 22.24
C ASN A 17 14.73 7.15 21.58
N ALA A 18 13.41 7.25 21.65
CA ALA A 18 12.53 6.29 20.96
C ALA A 18 12.66 6.42 19.44
N ILE A 19 12.71 7.66 18.90
CA ILE A 19 12.93 7.90 17.47
C ILE A 19 14.30 7.35 17.02
N ALA A 20 15.36 7.58 17.79
CA ALA A 20 16.69 7.06 17.49
C ALA A 20 16.73 5.51 17.47
N LYS A 21 16.00 4.86 18.39
CA LYS A 21 15.87 3.39 18.39
C LYS A 21 15.11 2.87 17.17
N GLU A 22 14.08 3.59 16.71
CA GLU A 22 13.38 3.20 15.47
C GLU A 22 14.26 3.40 14.24
N GLU A 23 15.08 4.45 14.19
CA GLU A 23 16.09 4.65 13.16
C GLU A 23 17.11 3.50 13.14
N GLU A 24 17.61 3.10 14.31
CA GLU A 24 18.50 1.95 14.47
C GLU A 24 17.81 0.64 14.03
N ARG A 25 16.55 0.42 14.40
CA ARG A 25 15.77 -0.74 13.97
C ARG A 25 15.65 -0.78 12.44
N GLN A 26 15.22 0.30 11.80
CA GLN A 26 15.09 0.35 10.35
C GLN A 26 16.45 0.11 9.65
N GLN A 27 17.53 0.64 10.19
CA GLN A 27 18.87 0.42 9.67
C GLN A 27 19.30 -1.05 9.74
N ASN A 28 18.99 -1.75 10.82
CA ASN A 28 19.47 -3.10 11.09
C ASN A 28 18.51 -4.22 10.65
N ASN A 29 17.27 -3.90 10.29
CA ASN A 29 16.27 -4.88 9.85
C ASN A 29 16.12 -4.89 8.33
N ILE A 30 15.80 -6.05 7.78
CA ILE A 30 15.32 -6.23 6.41
C ILE A 30 13.81 -6.07 6.43
N GLU A 31 13.29 -5.01 5.79
CA GLU A 31 11.87 -4.67 5.77
C GLU A 31 11.17 -5.30 4.58
N LEU A 32 10.27 -6.25 4.85
CA LEU A 32 9.49 -6.98 3.84
C LEU A 32 7.96 -6.79 3.99
N ILE A 33 7.51 -5.86 4.83
CA ILE A 33 6.09 -5.50 4.86
C ILE A 33 5.74 -4.83 3.53
N ALA A 34 4.87 -5.47 2.75
CA ALA A 34 4.54 -5.07 1.38
C ALA A 34 3.91 -3.67 1.25
N SER A 35 3.42 -3.11 2.36
CA SER A 35 2.83 -1.76 2.44
C SER A 35 3.78 -0.70 2.97
N GLU A 36 5.05 -1.03 3.21
CA GLU A 36 6.09 -0.10 3.67
C GLU A 36 7.11 0.20 2.59
N ASN A 37 7.80 1.32 2.75
CA ASN A 37 8.86 1.77 1.85
C ASN A 37 9.79 2.75 2.55
N VAL A 38 10.96 2.99 1.94
CA VAL A 38 11.94 3.98 2.38
C VAL A 38 11.80 5.22 1.50
N VAL A 39 11.31 6.32 2.07
CA VAL A 39 11.14 7.59 1.37
C VAL A 39 12.48 8.32 1.20
N SER A 40 12.54 9.31 0.29
CA SER A 40 13.73 10.16 0.14
C SER A 40 13.88 11.17 1.29
N LYS A 41 15.12 11.66 1.50
CA LYS A 41 15.39 12.79 2.42
C LYS A 41 14.53 14.03 2.06
N ALA A 42 14.25 14.24 0.77
CA ALA A 42 13.42 15.36 0.30
C ALA A 42 11.95 15.25 0.72
N VAL A 43 11.38 14.04 0.67
CA VAL A 43 10.02 13.76 1.18
C VAL A 43 9.93 14.04 2.68
N MET A 44 10.91 13.58 3.47
CA MET A 44 10.96 13.84 4.92
C MET A 44 11.12 15.33 5.22
N ALA A 45 11.98 16.03 4.49
CA ALA A 45 12.20 17.48 4.66
C ALA A 45 10.93 18.30 4.36
N ALA A 46 10.21 17.95 3.29
CA ALA A 46 8.93 18.61 2.96
C ALA A 46 7.88 18.38 4.05
N GLN A 47 7.79 17.17 4.57
CA GLN A 47 6.85 16.80 5.63
C GLN A 47 7.17 17.49 6.96
N GLY A 48 8.45 17.70 7.28
CA GLY A 48 8.90 18.44 8.47
C GLY A 48 8.96 19.97 8.29
N SER A 49 8.36 20.51 7.22
CA SER A 49 8.43 21.94 6.90
C SER A 49 7.45 22.81 7.70
N ILE A 50 7.63 24.13 7.62
CA ILE A 50 6.77 25.14 8.24
C ILE A 50 5.32 25.11 7.74
N LEU A 51 5.03 24.39 6.65
CA LEU A 51 3.68 24.22 6.13
C LEU A 51 2.72 23.56 7.12
N THR A 52 3.26 22.86 8.13
CA THR A 52 2.47 22.34 9.27
C THR A 52 1.71 23.43 10.02
N ASN A 53 2.18 24.69 9.95
CA ASN A 53 1.56 25.82 10.65
C ASN A 53 0.35 26.40 9.91
N LYS A 54 0.12 26.02 8.62
CA LYS A 54 -0.86 26.69 7.77
C LYS A 54 -2.21 25.95 7.73
N TYR A 55 -3.26 26.69 8.04
CA TYR A 55 -4.65 26.24 7.89
C TYR A 55 -5.25 26.72 6.56
N ALA A 56 -5.76 25.79 5.72
CA ALA A 56 -6.15 26.11 4.35
C ALA A 56 -7.41 25.35 3.89
N GLU A 57 -8.49 25.42 4.68
CA GLU A 57 -9.79 24.82 4.29
C GLU A 57 -10.26 25.30 2.92
N GLY A 58 -10.84 24.41 2.15
CA GLY A 58 -11.21 24.62 0.76
C GLY A 58 -10.16 24.06 -0.21
N TYR A 59 -10.05 24.66 -1.38
CA TYR A 59 -9.21 24.21 -2.49
C TYR A 59 -8.45 25.39 -3.10
N PRO A 60 -7.37 25.18 -3.86
CA PRO A 60 -6.62 26.25 -4.50
C PRO A 60 -7.53 27.27 -5.22
N GLY A 61 -7.32 28.55 -4.95
CA GLY A 61 -8.14 29.65 -5.46
C GLY A 61 -9.53 29.79 -4.85
N ARG A 62 -9.93 28.90 -3.94
CA ARG A 62 -11.26 28.90 -3.28
C ARG A 62 -11.14 28.47 -1.81
N ARG A 63 -10.34 29.19 -1.04
CA ARG A 63 -10.09 28.92 0.37
C ARG A 63 -11.03 29.72 1.27
N TYR A 64 -11.24 29.18 2.46
CA TYR A 64 -12.05 29.86 3.50
C TYR A 64 -11.20 30.76 4.39
N TYR A 65 -9.87 30.75 4.26
CA TYR A 65 -8.91 31.52 5.06
C TYR A 65 -7.98 32.36 4.16
N GLY A 66 -7.48 33.46 4.72
CA GLY A 66 -6.43 34.28 4.08
C GLY A 66 -5.04 33.69 4.18
N GLY A 67 -4.09 34.28 3.44
CA GLY A 67 -2.68 33.90 3.46
C GLY A 67 -2.42 32.52 2.84
N THR A 68 -3.17 32.14 1.81
CA THR A 68 -3.13 30.82 1.19
C THR A 68 -2.44 30.79 -0.18
N ASP A 69 -2.01 31.94 -0.69
CA ASP A 69 -1.44 32.06 -2.03
C ASP A 69 -0.25 31.10 -2.27
N VAL A 70 0.60 30.91 -1.25
CA VAL A 70 1.76 30.03 -1.35
C VAL A 70 1.37 28.54 -1.27
N VAL A 71 0.47 28.17 -0.35
CA VAL A 71 0.02 26.79 -0.25
C VAL A 71 -0.85 26.38 -1.44
N ASP A 72 -1.52 27.32 -2.09
CA ASP A 72 -2.23 27.06 -3.36
C ASP A 72 -1.25 26.60 -4.46
N VAL A 73 -0.05 27.17 -4.51
CA VAL A 73 1.01 26.70 -5.42
C VAL A 73 1.44 25.28 -5.08
N VAL A 74 1.65 24.98 -3.78
CA VAL A 74 2.07 23.66 -3.32
C VAL A 74 1.04 22.60 -3.66
N GLU A 75 -0.23 22.83 -3.33
CA GLU A 75 -1.31 21.88 -3.60
C GLU A 75 -1.56 21.72 -5.10
N SER A 76 -1.51 22.81 -5.88
CA SER A 76 -1.61 22.76 -7.34
C SER A 76 -0.50 21.93 -7.97
N LEU A 77 0.75 22.04 -7.50
CA LEU A 77 1.86 21.21 -7.96
C LEU A 77 1.59 19.71 -7.70
N ALA A 78 1.07 19.37 -6.52
CA ALA A 78 0.72 17.99 -6.19
C ALA A 78 -0.40 17.47 -7.11
N ILE A 79 -1.45 18.27 -7.34
CA ILE A 79 -2.57 17.93 -8.22
C ILE A 79 -2.09 17.69 -9.65
N GLU A 80 -1.34 18.64 -10.23
CA GLU A 80 -0.92 18.52 -11.63
C GLU A 80 0.05 17.35 -11.85
N ARG A 81 0.99 17.12 -10.93
CA ARG A 81 1.88 15.96 -10.98
C ARG A 81 1.14 14.63 -10.86
N ALA A 82 0.13 14.54 -9.97
CA ALA A 82 -0.70 13.35 -9.85
C ALA A 82 -1.48 13.07 -11.15
N LYS A 83 -2.04 14.11 -11.77
CA LYS A 83 -2.72 14.01 -13.07
C LYS A 83 -1.77 13.53 -14.17
N GLU A 84 -0.56 14.06 -14.21
CA GLU A 84 0.46 13.70 -15.20
C GLU A 84 0.89 12.23 -15.05
N ILE A 85 1.21 11.78 -13.84
CA ILE A 85 1.65 10.39 -13.56
C ILE A 85 0.60 9.38 -14.00
N PHE A 86 -0.66 9.60 -13.64
CA PHE A 86 -1.72 8.61 -13.81
C PHE A 86 -2.60 8.84 -15.05
N GLY A 87 -2.38 9.91 -15.81
CA GLY A 87 -3.20 10.26 -16.96
C GLY A 87 -4.64 10.61 -16.59
N ALA A 88 -4.87 11.16 -15.40
CA ALA A 88 -6.20 11.53 -14.91
C ALA A 88 -6.55 12.98 -15.24
N LYS A 89 -7.83 13.27 -15.47
CA LYS A 89 -8.30 14.66 -15.68
C LYS A 89 -8.42 15.44 -14.38
N PHE A 90 -8.77 14.77 -13.28
CA PHE A 90 -8.99 15.37 -11.97
C PHE A 90 -8.31 14.55 -10.90
N ALA A 91 -7.72 15.24 -9.92
CA ALA A 91 -7.08 14.64 -8.76
C ALA A 91 -7.43 15.44 -7.49
N ASN A 92 -7.69 14.71 -6.39
CA ASN A 92 -7.80 15.29 -5.05
C ASN A 92 -6.68 14.70 -4.18
N VAL A 93 -5.77 15.58 -3.71
CA VAL A 93 -4.57 15.23 -2.94
C VAL A 93 -4.74 15.41 -1.43
N GLN A 94 -5.92 15.85 -0.99
CA GLN A 94 -6.19 16.16 0.42
C GLN A 94 -6.48 14.94 1.33
N PRO A 95 -6.89 13.73 0.87
CA PRO A 95 -7.13 12.62 1.77
C PRO A 95 -5.93 12.34 2.69
N HIS A 96 -6.18 12.26 4.01
CA HIS A 96 -5.15 12.00 5.01
C HIS A 96 -4.66 10.54 4.96
N SER A 97 -5.49 9.64 4.43
CA SER A 97 -5.19 8.21 4.30
C SER A 97 -5.93 7.57 3.13
N GLY A 98 -5.53 6.35 2.74
CA GLY A 98 -6.28 5.54 1.78
C GLY A 98 -7.71 5.23 2.26
N SER A 99 -7.91 4.98 3.55
CA SER A 99 -9.23 4.74 4.12
C SER A 99 -10.16 5.94 3.97
N GLN A 100 -9.66 7.17 4.16
CA GLN A 100 -10.44 8.38 3.93
C GLN A 100 -10.69 8.63 2.44
N ALA A 101 -9.72 8.32 1.58
CA ALA A 101 -9.92 8.36 0.13
C ALA A 101 -11.05 7.41 -0.30
N ASN A 102 -11.06 6.18 0.21
CA ASN A 102 -12.13 5.21 -0.04
C ASN A 102 -13.48 5.70 0.52
N CYS A 103 -13.51 6.24 1.74
CA CYS A 103 -14.72 6.78 2.35
C CYS A 103 -15.34 7.87 1.46
N ALA A 104 -14.55 8.84 1.01
CA ALA A 104 -15.03 9.89 0.11
C ALA A 104 -15.50 9.34 -1.24
N ALA A 105 -14.81 8.31 -1.78
CA ALA A 105 -15.23 7.66 -3.02
C ALA A 105 -16.58 6.95 -2.88
N TYR A 106 -16.81 6.24 -1.78
CA TYR A 106 -18.14 5.66 -1.49
C TYR A 106 -19.22 6.73 -1.43
N MET A 107 -18.98 7.79 -0.64
CA MET A 107 -19.95 8.90 -0.51
C MET A 107 -20.26 9.61 -1.83
N ALA A 108 -19.30 9.62 -2.77
CA ALA A 108 -19.49 10.23 -4.08
C ALA A 108 -20.27 9.32 -5.06
N LEU A 109 -20.27 8.01 -4.85
CA LEU A 109 -20.78 7.02 -5.81
C LEU A 109 -22.11 6.39 -5.39
N ILE A 110 -22.34 6.19 -4.09
CA ILE A 110 -23.46 5.40 -3.56
C ILE A 110 -24.00 5.99 -2.25
N GLU A 111 -25.17 5.50 -1.82
CA GLU A 111 -25.83 5.89 -0.57
C GLU A 111 -25.65 4.83 0.52
N PRO A 112 -25.69 5.20 1.83
CA PRO A 112 -25.71 4.25 2.93
C PRO A 112 -26.76 3.15 2.76
N GLY A 113 -26.37 1.90 2.97
CA GLY A 113 -27.22 0.73 2.79
C GLY A 113 -27.24 0.15 1.38
N ASP A 114 -26.62 0.80 0.40
CA ASP A 114 -26.46 0.22 -0.93
C ASP A 114 -25.63 -1.06 -0.91
N THR A 115 -25.92 -1.96 -1.85
CA THR A 115 -25.17 -3.21 -2.00
C THR A 115 -23.89 -2.99 -2.79
N VAL A 116 -22.77 -3.49 -2.26
CA VAL A 116 -21.43 -3.37 -2.82
C VAL A 116 -20.81 -4.75 -2.96
N MET A 117 -20.14 -5.02 -4.07
CA MET A 117 -19.24 -6.17 -4.20
C MET A 117 -17.79 -5.75 -4.02
N GLY A 118 -17.05 -6.46 -3.16
CA GLY A 118 -15.62 -6.23 -2.92
C GLY A 118 -14.88 -7.55 -2.75
N MET A 119 -13.54 -7.52 -2.90
CA MET A 119 -12.72 -8.71 -2.73
C MET A 119 -12.72 -9.15 -1.26
N ASP A 120 -12.89 -10.45 -1.02
CA ASP A 120 -12.80 -11.06 0.31
C ASP A 120 -11.46 -10.77 0.97
N LEU A 121 -11.48 -10.52 2.29
CA LEU A 121 -10.27 -10.16 3.04
C LEU A 121 -9.22 -11.29 3.01
N ALA A 122 -9.65 -12.55 3.09
CA ALA A 122 -8.74 -13.70 3.04
C ALA A 122 -8.17 -13.92 1.62
N ALA A 123 -8.91 -13.51 0.59
CA ALA A 123 -8.44 -13.56 -0.79
C ALA A 123 -7.53 -12.36 -1.17
N GLY A 124 -7.32 -11.43 -0.27
CA GLY A 124 -6.42 -10.29 -0.46
C GLY A 124 -7.08 -8.91 -0.45
N GLY A 125 -8.39 -8.80 -0.19
CA GLY A 125 -9.09 -7.53 -0.07
C GLY A 125 -8.55 -6.64 1.06
N HIS A 126 -8.86 -5.35 1.01
CA HIS A 126 -8.53 -4.41 2.09
C HIS A 126 -9.67 -4.32 3.11
N LEU A 127 -9.37 -3.91 4.35
CA LEU A 127 -10.40 -3.69 5.39
C LEU A 127 -11.54 -2.78 4.93
N THR A 128 -11.23 -1.72 4.17
CA THR A 128 -12.22 -0.79 3.62
C THR A 128 -12.97 -1.33 2.39
N HIS A 129 -12.74 -2.59 2.01
CA HIS A 129 -13.49 -3.30 0.98
C HIS A 129 -14.58 -4.18 1.59
N GLY A 130 -15.14 -3.79 2.74
CA GLY A 130 -16.34 -4.40 3.31
C GLY A 130 -16.14 -5.22 4.58
N ALA A 131 -14.96 -5.17 5.22
CA ALA A 131 -14.78 -5.82 6.51
C ALA A 131 -15.77 -5.27 7.54
N SER A 132 -16.45 -6.13 8.28
CA SER A 132 -17.51 -5.76 9.23
C SER A 132 -17.07 -4.80 10.34
N VAL A 133 -15.78 -4.78 10.65
CA VAL A 133 -15.17 -3.87 11.63
C VAL A 133 -14.77 -2.51 11.04
N SER A 134 -14.81 -2.37 9.71
CA SER A 134 -14.50 -1.13 8.99
C SER A 134 -15.76 -0.31 8.75
N PHE A 135 -15.58 1.02 8.57
CA PHE A 135 -16.69 1.91 8.21
C PHE A 135 -17.47 1.40 6.99
N SER A 136 -16.79 0.80 6.01
CA SER A 136 -17.42 0.31 4.78
C SER A 136 -18.42 -0.81 5.06
N GLY A 137 -18.03 -1.82 5.83
CA GLY A 137 -18.93 -2.92 6.22
C GLY A 137 -20.01 -2.52 7.24
N GLN A 138 -19.81 -1.40 7.94
CA GLN A 138 -20.83 -0.84 8.87
C GLN A 138 -21.86 0.04 8.16
N THR A 139 -21.51 0.64 7.03
CA THR A 139 -22.34 1.62 6.33
C THR A 139 -23.09 1.02 5.13
N TYR A 140 -22.48 0.03 4.46
CA TYR A 140 -22.98 -0.54 3.21
C TYR A 140 -23.19 -2.05 3.33
N ASN A 141 -24.02 -2.64 2.46
CA ASN A 141 -24.26 -4.07 2.42
C ASN A 141 -23.25 -4.75 1.49
N PHE A 142 -22.17 -5.29 2.05
CA PHE A 142 -21.12 -5.94 1.28
C PHE A 142 -21.40 -7.41 0.99
N VAL A 143 -21.13 -7.81 -0.25
CA VAL A 143 -21.03 -9.18 -0.71
C VAL A 143 -19.63 -9.40 -1.26
N SER A 144 -18.90 -10.35 -0.69
CA SER A 144 -17.51 -10.60 -1.10
C SER A 144 -17.45 -11.50 -2.32
N TYR A 145 -16.55 -11.17 -3.27
CA TYR A 145 -16.07 -12.12 -4.26
C TYR A 145 -14.68 -12.63 -3.87
N SER A 146 -14.34 -13.83 -4.34
CA SER A 146 -13.07 -14.47 -4.02
C SER A 146 -12.30 -14.83 -5.30
N VAL A 147 -11.17 -15.49 -5.14
CA VAL A 147 -10.40 -16.08 -6.22
C VAL A 147 -10.90 -17.52 -6.49
N ASP A 148 -10.52 -18.09 -7.61
CA ASP A 148 -10.78 -19.49 -7.91
C ASP A 148 -10.06 -20.42 -6.90
N PRO A 149 -10.71 -21.46 -6.37
CA PRO A 149 -10.13 -22.28 -5.31
C PRO A 149 -8.97 -23.18 -5.75
N GLU A 150 -8.83 -23.48 -7.04
CA GLU A 150 -7.78 -24.35 -7.56
C GLU A 150 -6.55 -23.53 -8.01
N THR A 151 -6.79 -22.42 -8.70
CA THR A 151 -5.73 -21.58 -9.26
C THR A 151 -5.33 -20.44 -8.34
N GLU A 152 -6.18 -20.05 -7.40
CA GLU A 152 -6.04 -18.89 -6.52
C GLU A 152 -5.94 -17.55 -7.33
N LEU A 153 -6.47 -17.55 -8.56
CA LEU A 153 -6.54 -16.39 -9.45
C LEU A 153 -7.97 -15.83 -9.52
N LEU A 154 -8.09 -14.56 -9.96
CA LEU A 154 -9.39 -13.95 -10.22
C LEU A 154 -10.11 -14.66 -11.37
N ASP A 155 -11.29 -15.21 -11.11
CA ASP A 155 -12.20 -15.77 -12.11
C ASP A 155 -13.26 -14.72 -12.47
N PHE A 156 -13.05 -14.02 -13.58
CA PHE A 156 -13.96 -12.95 -14.03
C PHE A 156 -15.35 -13.48 -14.46
N ASP A 157 -15.46 -14.70 -14.91
CA ASP A 157 -16.77 -15.32 -15.27
C ASP A 157 -17.58 -15.61 -14.01
N ALA A 158 -16.94 -16.13 -12.96
CA ALA A 158 -17.56 -16.35 -11.66
C ALA A 158 -17.97 -15.01 -11.01
N ILE A 159 -17.12 -13.99 -11.09
CA ILE A 159 -17.42 -12.63 -10.58
C ILE A 159 -18.62 -12.02 -11.33
N LEU A 160 -18.65 -12.14 -12.66
CA LEU A 160 -19.78 -11.67 -13.48
C LEU A 160 -21.09 -12.36 -13.09
N LYS A 161 -21.07 -13.68 -12.97
CA LYS A 161 -22.25 -14.44 -12.54
C LYS A 161 -22.75 -13.98 -11.19
N GLN A 162 -21.85 -13.85 -10.21
CA GLN A 162 -22.20 -13.34 -8.87
C GLN A 162 -22.76 -11.90 -8.94
N ALA A 163 -22.16 -11.01 -9.75
CA ALA A 163 -22.64 -9.65 -9.91
C ALA A 163 -24.06 -9.61 -10.51
N GLN A 164 -24.39 -10.50 -11.46
CA GLN A 164 -25.73 -10.62 -12.03
C GLN A 164 -26.78 -11.06 -11.01
N GLU A 165 -26.41 -11.92 -10.07
CA GLU A 165 -27.27 -12.38 -8.98
C GLU A 165 -27.46 -11.31 -7.92
N VAL A 166 -26.36 -10.66 -7.49
CA VAL A 166 -26.31 -9.67 -6.39
C VAL A 166 -26.85 -8.31 -6.83
N LYS A 167 -26.60 -7.91 -8.08
CA LYS A 167 -26.93 -6.59 -8.66
C LYS A 167 -26.44 -5.43 -7.80
N PRO A 168 -25.14 -5.36 -7.53
CA PRO A 168 -24.58 -4.31 -6.68
C PRO A 168 -24.72 -2.93 -7.32
N LYS A 169 -24.70 -1.88 -6.50
CA LYS A 169 -24.58 -0.49 -6.97
C LYS A 169 -23.13 -0.10 -7.25
N LEU A 170 -22.20 -0.78 -6.58
CA LEU A 170 -20.76 -0.52 -6.69
C LEU A 170 -20.00 -1.85 -6.69
N ILE A 171 -19.01 -1.95 -7.56
CA ILE A 171 -17.98 -2.99 -7.51
C ILE A 171 -16.67 -2.32 -7.13
N VAL A 172 -15.97 -2.88 -6.13
CA VAL A 172 -14.65 -2.43 -5.67
C VAL A 172 -13.62 -3.45 -6.12
N ALA A 173 -12.68 -3.01 -6.93
CA ALA A 173 -11.53 -3.81 -7.37
C ALA A 173 -10.23 -3.27 -6.73
N GLY A 174 -9.20 -4.11 -6.72
CA GLY A 174 -7.92 -3.84 -6.07
C GLY A 174 -7.72 -4.73 -4.84
N ALA A 175 -6.46 -4.94 -4.49
CA ALA A 175 -6.09 -5.88 -3.45
C ALA A 175 -4.87 -5.42 -2.64
N SER A 176 -4.80 -5.89 -1.40
CA SER A 176 -3.65 -5.72 -0.50
C SER A 176 -2.70 -6.92 -0.49
N ALA A 177 -3.16 -8.07 -0.98
CA ALA A 177 -2.42 -9.33 -0.92
C ALA A 177 -2.74 -10.26 -2.11
N TYR A 178 -2.77 -9.71 -3.31
CA TYR A 178 -2.91 -10.45 -4.57
C TYR A 178 -1.66 -10.25 -5.42
N SER A 179 -1.02 -11.35 -5.80
CA SER A 179 0.33 -11.33 -6.38
C SER A 179 0.36 -11.24 -7.92
N HIS A 180 -0.78 -11.23 -8.60
CA HIS A 180 -0.86 -11.19 -10.05
C HIS A 180 -1.40 -9.86 -10.59
N ILE A 181 -1.31 -9.70 -11.91
CA ILE A 181 -1.88 -8.57 -12.63
C ILE A 181 -3.41 -8.61 -12.51
N ILE A 182 -4.02 -7.45 -12.28
CA ILE A 182 -5.47 -7.27 -12.25
C ILE A 182 -5.89 -6.59 -13.56
N ASP A 183 -6.78 -7.24 -14.31
CA ASP A 183 -7.39 -6.66 -15.48
C ASP A 183 -8.61 -5.80 -15.13
N PHE A 184 -8.40 -4.50 -15.03
CA PHE A 184 -9.46 -3.54 -14.69
C PHE A 184 -10.47 -3.35 -15.82
N SER A 185 -10.13 -3.69 -17.07
CA SER A 185 -11.09 -3.65 -18.17
C SER A 185 -12.19 -4.69 -18.00
N LYS A 186 -11.84 -5.88 -17.48
CA LYS A 186 -12.81 -6.92 -17.15
C LYS A 186 -13.75 -6.51 -16.01
N PHE A 187 -13.21 -5.88 -14.96
CA PHE A 187 -14.06 -5.31 -13.90
C PHE A 187 -15.02 -4.24 -14.44
N ARG A 188 -14.58 -3.43 -15.41
CA ARG A 188 -15.44 -2.44 -16.04
C ARG A 188 -16.54 -3.12 -16.88
N GLU A 189 -16.24 -4.13 -17.67
CA GLU A 189 -17.22 -4.92 -18.41
C GLU A 189 -18.29 -5.52 -17.46
N ILE A 190 -17.86 -6.08 -16.32
CA ILE A 190 -18.77 -6.63 -15.30
C ILE A 190 -19.64 -5.55 -14.70
N ALA A 191 -19.07 -4.40 -14.32
CA ALA A 191 -19.82 -3.29 -13.74
C ALA A 191 -20.88 -2.77 -14.72
N ASP A 192 -20.51 -2.57 -15.99
CA ASP A 192 -21.44 -2.13 -17.03
C ASP A 192 -22.57 -3.15 -17.28
N ALA A 193 -22.25 -4.44 -17.27
CA ALA A 193 -23.25 -5.51 -17.47
C ALA A 193 -24.37 -5.55 -16.42
N VAL A 194 -24.09 -5.04 -15.21
CA VAL A 194 -25.07 -5.01 -14.10
C VAL A 194 -25.53 -3.60 -13.73
N GLY A 195 -25.04 -2.58 -14.44
CA GLY A 195 -25.36 -1.16 -14.17
C GLY A 195 -24.73 -0.61 -12.88
N ALA A 196 -23.64 -1.22 -12.42
CA ALA A 196 -22.91 -0.79 -11.25
C ALA A 196 -21.87 0.29 -11.57
N LYS A 197 -21.45 1.04 -10.54
CA LYS A 197 -20.23 1.85 -10.59
C LYS A 197 -19.01 0.97 -10.33
N LEU A 198 -17.83 1.42 -10.78
CA LEU A 198 -16.54 0.76 -10.51
C LEU A 198 -15.64 1.73 -9.73
N LEU A 199 -15.24 1.33 -8.52
CA LEU A 199 -14.16 1.93 -7.73
C LEU A 199 -12.95 1.01 -7.81
N VAL A 200 -11.79 1.57 -8.11
CA VAL A 200 -10.53 0.81 -8.02
C VAL A 200 -9.63 1.42 -6.97
N ASP A 201 -9.26 0.63 -5.98
CA ASP A 201 -8.21 0.94 -5.01
C ASP A 201 -6.89 0.32 -5.47
N MET A 202 -6.02 1.16 -6.05
CA MET A 202 -4.71 0.71 -6.55
C MET A 202 -3.58 0.91 -5.53
N ALA A 203 -3.88 1.09 -4.26
CA ALA A 203 -2.91 1.50 -3.23
C ALA A 203 -1.62 0.67 -3.25
N HIS A 204 -1.72 -0.66 -3.35
CA HIS A 204 -0.55 -1.53 -3.34
C HIS A 204 0.30 -1.45 -4.60
N ILE A 205 -0.33 -1.24 -5.75
CA ILE A 205 0.32 -1.28 -7.06
C ILE A 205 0.55 0.11 -7.68
N ALA A 206 0.22 1.20 -6.96
CA ALA A 206 0.24 2.55 -7.52
C ALA A 206 1.62 2.95 -8.09
N GLY A 207 2.71 2.54 -7.46
CA GLY A 207 4.06 2.77 -8.00
C GLY A 207 4.32 1.99 -9.30
N LEU A 208 3.80 0.78 -9.42
CA LEU A 208 3.91 -0.02 -10.64
C LEU A 208 3.05 0.57 -11.78
N VAL A 209 1.85 1.05 -11.45
CA VAL A 209 0.98 1.78 -12.39
C VAL A 209 1.65 3.07 -12.86
N ALA A 210 2.22 3.86 -11.94
CA ALA A 210 2.93 5.09 -12.25
C ALA A 210 4.12 4.85 -13.20
N ALA A 211 4.81 3.73 -13.03
CA ALA A 211 5.92 3.30 -13.90
C ALA A 211 5.49 2.66 -15.23
N GLY A 212 4.19 2.43 -15.44
CA GLY A 212 3.67 1.74 -16.61
C GLY A 212 3.97 0.23 -16.66
N LEU A 213 4.18 -0.39 -15.48
CA LEU A 213 4.52 -1.82 -15.32
C LEU A 213 3.34 -2.66 -14.80
N HIS A 214 2.22 -2.02 -14.52
CA HIS A 214 0.93 -2.65 -14.25
C HIS A 214 -0.15 -1.87 -15.00
N PRO A 215 -1.20 -2.52 -15.55
CA PRO A 215 -2.31 -1.83 -16.19
C PRO A 215 -2.91 -0.74 -15.31
N SER A 216 -3.17 0.45 -15.89
CA SER A 216 -3.79 1.56 -15.17
C SER A 216 -5.30 1.35 -15.04
N PRO A 217 -5.89 1.52 -13.85
CA PRO A 217 -7.33 1.51 -13.66
C PRO A 217 -8.03 2.80 -14.13
N VAL A 218 -7.30 3.91 -14.25
CA VAL A 218 -7.85 5.25 -14.49
C VAL A 218 -8.73 5.35 -15.74
N PRO A 219 -8.44 4.66 -16.86
CA PRO A 219 -9.33 4.67 -18.03
C PRO A 219 -10.66 3.92 -17.81
N TYR A 220 -10.72 3.01 -16.85
CA TYR A 220 -11.83 2.08 -16.65
C TYR A 220 -12.70 2.43 -15.45
N ALA A 221 -12.08 2.84 -14.34
CA ALA A 221 -12.77 3.14 -13.10
C ALA A 221 -13.56 4.46 -13.18
N HIS A 222 -14.69 4.52 -12.48
CA HIS A 222 -15.39 5.79 -12.24
C HIS A 222 -14.61 6.67 -11.28
N ILE A 223 -14.07 6.05 -10.22
CA ILE A 223 -13.11 6.65 -9.28
C ILE A 223 -11.97 5.67 -9.05
N THR A 224 -10.75 6.19 -9.02
CA THR A 224 -9.57 5.46 -8.59
C THR A 224 -9.03 6.07 -7.32
N THR A 225 -8.80 5.26 -6.30
CA THR A 225 -8.16 5.68 -5.05
C THR A 225 -6.79 5.04 -4.91
N THR A 226 -5.92 5.65 -4.15
CA THR A 226 -4.64 5.08 -3.76
C THR A 226 -4.12 5.67 -2.46
N THR A 227 -3.16 4.98 -1.84
CA THR A 227 -2.24 5.55 -0.87
C THR A 227 -1.01 6.11 -1.59
N THR A 228 -0.25 6.97 -0.91
CA THR A 228 0.96 7.56 -1.49
C THR A 228 2.27 6.94 -0.97
N HIS A 229 2.20 6.05 0.03
CA HIS A 229 3.36 5.61 0.83
C HIS A 229 3.81 4.15 0.62
N LYS A 230 3.19 3.39 -0.29
CA LYS A 230 3.54 1.98 -0.57
C LYS A 230 4.54 1.91 -1.73
N THR A 231 4.21 1.22 -2.81
CA THR A 231 5.08 1.19 -4.01
C THR A 231 5.33 2.57 -4.62
N LEU A 232 4.45 3.54 -4.41
CA LEU A 232 4.63 4.92 -4.88
C LEU A 232 5.70 5.72 -4.09
N ARG A 233 6.17 5.20 -2.96
CA ARG A 233 7.32 5.69 -2.20
C ARG A 233 7.21 7.15 -1.71
N GLY A 234 5.99 7.60 -1.40
CA GLY A 234 5.73 8.95 -0.89
C GLY A 234 5.39 8.97 0.61
N PRO A 235 4.94 10.12 1.14
CA PRO A 235 4.50 10.26 2.51
C PRO A 235 3.22 9.45 2.75
N ARG A 236 2.93 9.14 4.00
CA ARG A 236 1.65 8.53 4.37
C ARG A 236 0.50 9.48 4.06
N GLY A 237 -0.41 9.05 3.23
CA GLY A 237 -1.56 9.83 2.76
C GLY A 237 -2.37 9.06 1.73
N GLY A 238 -3.43 9.70 1.21
CA GLY A 238 -4.29 9.20 0.15
C GLY A 238 -4.34 10.13 -1.06
N LEU A 239 -4.89 9.63 -2.15
CA LEU A 239 -5.11 10.32 -3.41
C LEU A 239 -6.37 9.76 -4.07
N ILE A 240 -7.17 10.63 -4.68
CA ILE A 240 -8.35 10.24 -5.47
C ILE A 240 -8.22 10.81 -6.87
N LEU A 241 -8.51 9.98 -7.86
CA LEU A 241 -8.43 10.30 -9.28
C LEU A 241 -9.77 10.00 -9.96
N THR A 242 -10.16 10.83 -10.92
CA THR A 242 -11.30 10.56 -11.80
C THR A 242 -11.16 11.29 -13.13
N ASN A 243 -11.85 10.79 -14.15
CA ASN A 243 -11.98 11.45 -15.45
C ASN A 243 -13.33 12.17 -15.63
N ASP A 244 -14.21 12.08 -14.64
CA ASP A 244 -15.55 12.65 -14.64
C ASP A 244 -15.60 13.92 -13.78
N GLU A 245 -16.00 15.06 -14.38
CA GLU A 245 -16.05 16.36 -13.71
C GLU A 245 -17.09 16.41 -12.58
N GLU A 246 -18.24 15.76 -12.77
CA GLU A 246 -19.29 15.76 -11.75
C GLU A 246 -18.87 14.89 -10.54
N LEU A 247 -18.19 13.78 -10.78
CA LEU A 247 -17.61 12.99 -9.71
C LEU A 247 -16.49 13.75 -9.00
N ALA A 248 -15.66 14.51 -9.73
CA ALA A 248 -14.63 15.34 -9.10
C ALA A 248 -15.23 16.38 -8.12
N LYS A 249 -16.35 17.00 -8.48
CA LYS A 249 -17.09 17.92 -7.59
C LYS A 249 -17.62 17.20 -6.35
N LYS A 250 -18.21 16.02 -6.53
CA LYS A 250 -18.70 15.19 -5.41
C LYS A 250 -17.59 14.73 -4.49
N ILE A 251 -16.45 14.27 -5.05
CA ILE A 251 -15.24 13.89 -4.30
C ILE A 251 -14.75 15.07 -3.46
N ASN A 252 -14.62 16.24 -4.07
CA ASN A 252 -14.17 17.44 -3.37
C ASN A 252 -15.11 17.79 -2.20
N SER A 253 -16.42 17.71 -2.40
CA SER A 253 -17.39 17.93 -1.34
C SER A 253 -17.36 16.85 -0.25
N ALA A 254 -17.14 15.59 -0.63
CA ALA A 254 -17.04 14.48 0.31
C ALA A 254 -15.78 14.59 1.18
N ILE A 255 -14.67 15.04 0.62
CA ILE A 255 -13.43 15.32 1.40
C ILE A 255 -13.66 16.56 2.25
N PHE A 256 -13.88 17.72 1.67
CA PHE A 256 -14.12 18.96 2.41
C PHE A 256 -15.43 19.63 1.95
N PRO A 257 -16.37 19.87 2.84
CA PRO A 257 -16.32 19.69 4.30
C PRO A 257 -16.85 18.32 4.80
N GLY A 258 -17.00 17.32 3.92
CA GLY A 258 -17.70 16.07 4.25
C GLY A 258 -17.07 15.27 5.40
N ILE A 259 -15.79 14.89 5.28
CA ILE A 259 -15.10 14.04 6.27
C ILE A 259 -13.80 14.63 6.80
N GLN A 260 -13.30 15.73 6.22
CA GLN A 260 -12.07 16.42 6.64
C GLN A 260 -12.33 17.92 6.81
N GLY A 261 -11.49 18.58 7.61
CA GLY A 261 -11.37 20.03 7.72
C GLY A 261 -10.14 20.53 6.98
N GLY A 262 -9.24 21.26 7.68
CA GLY A 262 -8.00 21.77 7.10
C GLY A 262 -7.11 20.67 6.55
N PRO A 263 -6.63 20.80 5.31
CA PRO A 263 -5.70 19.85 4.72
C PRO A 263 -4.34 19.89 5.40
N LEU A 264 -3.60 18.78 5.33
CA LEU A 264 -2.24 18.68 5.85
C LEU A 264 -1.26 19.17 4.78
N GLU A 265 -1.04 20.49 4.70
CA GLU A 265 -0.26 21.09 3.62
C GLU A 265 1.21 20.62 3.59
N HIS A 266 1.80 20.30 4.74
CA HIS A 266 3.14 19.69 4.82
C HIS A 266 3.16 18.26 4.24
N VAL A 267 2.10 17.49 4.38
CA VAL A 267 1.97 16.17 3.73
C VAL A 267 1.72 16.32 2.23
N ILE A 268 0.91 17.30 1.83
CA ILE A 268 0.67 17.60 0.40
C ILE A 268 1.97 18.03 -0.28
N ALA A 269 2.80 18.83 0.39
CA ALA A 269 4.13 19.19 -0.11
C ALA A 269 5.02 17.95 -0.31
N ALA A 270 5.02 17.04 0.66
CA ALA A 270 5.74 15.78 0.56
C ALA A 270 5.18 14.86 -0.56
N LYS A 271 3.85 14.86 -0.80
CA LYS A 271 3.24 14.21 -1.98
C LYS A 271 3.75 14.86 -3.28
N ALA A 272 3.82 16.18 -3.33
CA ALA A 272 4.32 16.88 -4.52
C ALA A 272 5.78 16.51 -4.83
N VAL A 273 6.62 16.32 -3.80
CA VAL A 273 8.00 15.81 -3.98
C VAL A 273 7.98 14.39 -4.52
N ALA A 274 7.26 13.47 -3.87
CA ALA A 274 7.19 12.07 -4.29
C ALA A 274 6.64 11.92 -5.71
N PHE A 275 5.66 12.72 -6.09
CA PHE A 275 5.12 12.72 -7.45
C PHE A 275 6.14 13.23 -8.47
N LYS A 276 6.99 14.20 -8.10
CA LYS A 276 8.10 14.62 -8.95
C LYS A 276 9.14 13.52 -9.14
N GLU A 277 9.44 12.78 -8.08
CA GLU A 277 10.32 11.60 -8.14
C GLU A 277 9.70 10.49 -9.00
N ALA A 278 8.38 10.26 -8.91
CA ALA A 278 7.68 9.26 -9.72
C ALA A 278 7.64 9.58 -11.23
N LEU A 279 7.83 10.83 -11.61
CA LEU A 279 7.97 11.27 -13.00
C LEU A 279 9.42 11.12 -13.54
N ASP A 280 10.38 10.83 -12.67
CA ASP A 280 11.77 10.63 -13.07
C ASP A 280 11.96 9.24 -13.70
N PRO A 281 12.74 9.08 -14.78
CA PRO A 281 13.06 7.78 -15.37
C PRO A 281 13.62 6.75 -14.38
N ALA A 282 14.38 7.20 -13.36
CA ALA A 282 14.92 6.33 -12.32
C ALA A 282 13.81 5.63 -11.50
N PHE A 283 12.63 6.23 -11.39
CA PHE A 283 11.49 5.59 -10.71
C PHE A 283 11.00 4.35 -11.46
N LYS A 284 11.02 4.39 -12.80
CA LYS A 284 10.66 3.21 -13.61
C LYS A 284 11.66 2.06 -13.42
N GLU A 285 12.93 2.38 -13.29
CA GLU A 285 13.97 1.39 -12.97
C GLU A 285 13.76 0.79 -11.58
N TYR A 286 13.51 1.64 -10.56
CA TYR A 286 13.16 1.18 -9.22
C TYR A 286 11.95 0.23 -9.27
N ALA A 287 10.86 0.61 -9.92
CA ALA A 287 9.64 -0.20 -9.98
C ALA A 287 9.87 -1.54 -10.72
N ALA A 288 10.68 -1.55 -11.78
CA ALA A 288 11.06 -2.78 -12.47
C ALA A 288 11.89 -3.71 -11.57
N ASN A 289 12.82 -3.14 -10.79
CA ASN A 289 13.62 -3.91 -9.84
C ASN A 289 12.77 -4.44 -8.68
N VAL A 290 11.73 -3.73 -8.25
CA VAL A 290 10.77 -4.23 -7.25
C VAL A 290 10.13 -5.55 -7.72
N ILE A 291 9.67 -5.61 -8.97
CA ILE A 291 9.07 -6.83 -9.53
C ILE A 291 10.11 -7.96 -9.60
N LYS A 292 11.31 -7.68 -10.14
CA LYS A 292 12.39 -8.68 -10.25
C LYS A 292 12.80 -9.23 -8.89
N ASN A 293 12.95 -8.37 -7.89
CA ASN A 293 13.30 -8.76 -6.53
C ASN A 293 12.21 -9.63 -5.88
N SER A 294 10.93 -9.26 -6.10
CA SER A 294 9.79 -10.07 -5.64
C SER A 294 9.80 -11.46 -6.28
N GLN A 295 9.99 -11.53 -7.59
CA GLN A 295 10.10 -12.80 -8.33
C GLN A 295 11.30 -13.62 -7.87
N ALA A 296 12.47 -13.00 -7.69
CA ALA A 296 13.68 -13.67 -7.23
C ALA A 296 13.51 -14.34 -5.85
N MET A 297 12.79 -13.67 -4.92
CA MET A 297 12.46 -14.27 -3.63
C MET A 297 11.43 -15.40 -3.78
N ALA A 298 10.37 -15.18 -4.56
CA ALA A 298 9.33 -16.19 -4.79
C ALA A 298 9.90 -17.47 -5.41
N ASP A 299 10.84 -17.35 -6.37
CA ASP A 299 11.52 -18.49 -7.01
C ASP A 299 12.25 -19.38 -6.00
N VAL A 300 12.87 -18.80 -4.96
CA VAL A 300 13.56 -19.57 -3.91
C VAL A 300 12.57 -20.39 -3.10
N PHE A 301 11.41 -19.80 -2.74
CA PHE A 301 10.36 -20.54 -2.04
C PHE A 301 9.71 -21.62 -2.91
N LEU A 302 9.52 -21.36 -4.21
CA LEU A 302 8.96 -22.34 -5.17
C LEU A 302 9.85 -23.57 -5.35
N GLN A 303 11.17 -23.46 -5.15
CA GLN A 303 12.10 -24.57 -5.24
C GLN A 303 12.12 -25.47 -3.99
N ASP A 304 11.55 -25.00 -2.88
CA ASP A 304 11.50 -25.73 -1.63
C ASP A 304 10.13 -26.40 -1.43
N PRO A 305 10.02 -27.75 -1.46
CA PRO A 305 8.75 -28.48 -1.43
C PRO A 305 7.98 -28.36 -0.11
N ASP A 306 8.63 -27.84 0.92
CA ASP A 306 8.01 -27.65 2.23
C ASP A 306 7.18 -26.36 2.31
N PHE A 307 7.34 -25.47 1.35
CA PHE A 307 6.57 -24.23 1.26
C PHE A 307 5.64 -24.22 0.05
N ARG A 308 4.52 -23.55 0.19
CA ARG A 308 3.58 -23.33 -0.91
C ARG A 308 3.45 -21.83 -1.18
N VAL A 309 3.93 -21.40 -2.33
CA VAL A 309 3.69 -20.03 -2.80
C VAL A 309 2.27 -19.96 -3.36
N ILE A 310 1.46 -19.06 -2.81
CA ILE A 310 0.07 -18.88 -3.20
C ILE A 310 -0.01 -18.43 -4.65
N SER A 311 -0.95 -18.98 -5.41
CA SER A 311 -1.15 -18.76 -6.85
C SER A 311 0.09 -19.00 -7.74
N GLY A 312 1.11 -19.72 -7.22
CA GLY A 312 2.24 -20.20 -7.99
C GLY A 312 3.31 -19.13 -8.34
N GLY A 313 3.28 -17.94 -7.72
CA GLY A 313 4.31 -16.92 -7.95
C GLY A 313 3.83 -15.48 -7.81
N THR A 314 4.53 -14.56 -8.50
CA THR A 314 4.19 -13.14 -8.49
C THR A 314 4.51 -12.43 -9.80
N GLU A 315 3.68 -11.47 -10.16
CA GLU A 315 3.87 -10.52 -11.27
C GLU A 315 4.00 -9.08 -10.78
N ASN A 316 4.05 -8.88 -9.44
CA ASN A 316 4.11 -7.54 -8.84
C ASN A 316 5.12 -7.47 -7.66
N HIS A 317 4.88 -6.61 -6.70
CA HIS A 317 5.81 -6.27 -5.62
C HIS A 317 5.71 -7.19 -4.40
N LEU A 318 4.81 -8.15 -4.37
CA LEU A 318 4.58 -9.02 -3.22
C LEU A 318 4.21 -10.45 -3.63
N PHE A 319 4.34 -11.37 -2.69
CA PHE A 319 3.78 -12.72 -2.78
C PHE A 319 3.41 -13.24 -1.39
N LEU A 320 2.64 -14.32 -1.36
CA LEU A 320 2.20 -15.00 -0.14
C LEU A 320 2.79 -16.40 -0.10
N VAL A 321 3.14 -16.84 1.11
CA VAL A 321 3.64 -18.19 1.35
C VAL A 321 2.84 -18.83 2.49
N ASP A 322 2.28 -20.01 2.24
CA ASP A 322 1.75 -20.90 3.27
C ASP A 322 2.93 -21.57 3.99
N VAL A 323 3.03 -21.37 5.29
CA VAL A 323 4.15 -21.86 6.12
C VAL A 323 3.77 -23.04 7.02
N THR A 324 2.53 -23.51 6.95
CA THR A 324 1.95 -24.47 7.92
C THR A 324 2.57 -25.88 7.87
N LYS A 325 3.28 -26.22 6.80
CA LYS A 325 4.06 -27.48 6.75
C LYS A 325 5.36 -27.45 7.57
N VAL A 326 5.88 -26.24 7.83
CA VAL A 326 7.21 -26.05 8.45
C VAL A 326 7.08 -25.53 9.88
N ILE A 327 6.10 -24.63 10.10
CA ILE A 327 5.89 -23.97 11.39
C ILE A 327 4.40 -23.90 11.70
N GLU A 328 4.03 -23.78 12.97
CA GLU A 328 2.64 -23.90 13.43
C GLU A 328 1.65 -22.99 12.68
N ASN A 329 2.02 -21.74 12.42
CA ASN A 329 1.16 -20.74 11.75
C ASN A 329 1.96 -19.47 11.35
N GLY A 330 1.31 -18.59 10.59
CA GLY A 330 1.93 -17.35 10.14
C GLY A 330 2.33 -16.39 11.27
N LYS A 331 1.64 -16.40 12.42
CA LYS A 331 2.01 -15.57 13.58
C LYS A 331 3.33 -16.03 14.21
N VAL A 332 3.54 -17.33 14.32
CA VAL A 332 4.79 -17.89 14.82
C VAL A 332 5.93 -17.59 13.84
N ALA A 333 5.69 -17.78 12.54
CA ALA A 333 6.66 -17.43 11.49
C ALA A 333 7.05 -15.94 11.53
N GLN A 334 6.07 -15.03 11.62
CA GLN A 334 6.31 -13.59 11.75
C GLN A 334 7.21 -13.27 12.94
N ASN A 335 6.89 -13.82 14.11
CA ASN A 335 7.66 -13.53 15.32
C ASN A 335 9.11 -14.05 15.22
N LEU A 336 9.29 -15.28 14.73
CA LEU A 336 10.61 -15.89 14.55
C LEU A 336 11.49 -15.09 13.58
N LEU A 337 10.91 -14.64 12.47
CA LEU A 337 11.66 -13.84 11.49
C LEU A 337 12.01 -12.45 12.05
N ASP A 338 11.14 -11.85 12.85
CA ASP A 338 11.43 -10.59 13.53
C ASP A 338 12.60 -10.74 14.54
N GLU A 339 12.70 -11.87 15.23
CA GLU A 339 13.86 -12.19 16.12
C GLU A 339 15.20 -12.23 15.39
N VAL A 340 15.20 -12.54 14.09
CA VAL A 340 16.40 -12.53 13.26
C VAL A 340 16.53 -11.29 12.37
N ASN A 341 15.82 -10.21 12.73
CA ASN A 341 15.81 -8.92 12.06
C ASN A 341 15.28 -8.96 10.61
N ILE A 342 14.31 -9.82 10.33
CA ILE A 342 13.55 -9.85 9.07
C ILE A 342 12.09 -9.54 9.40
N THR A 343 11.65 -8.34 9.07
CA THR A 343 10.33 -7.82 9.43
C THR A 343 9.33 -8.03 8.29
N LEU A 344 8.25 -8.75 8.57
CA LEU A 344 7.12 -8.97 7.66
C LEU A 344 5.81 -9.14 8.45
N ASN A 345 4.69 -9.37 7.77
CA ASN A 345 3.44 -9.64 8.46
C ASN A 345 2.90 -11.04 8.14
N LYS A 346 2.27 -11.65 9.17
CA LYS A 346 1.37 -12.77 8.95
C LYS A 346 0.22 -12.34 8.04
N ASN A 347 -0.28 -13.24 7.23
CA ASN A 347 -1.38 -12.96 6.31
C ASN A 347 -2.28 -14.19 6.14
N SER A 348 -3.59 -13.95 6.06
CA SER A 348 -4.52 -14.99 5.59
C SER A 348 -4.19 -15.36 4.15
N ILE A 349 -4.41 -16.61 3.82
CA ILE A 349 -4.35 -17.10 2.44
C ILE A 349 -5.79 -17.35 1.93
N PRO A 350 -6.01 -17.44 0.62
CA PRO A 350 -7.33 -17.80 0.09
C PRO A 350 -7.87 -19.06 0.77
N TYR A 351 -9.16 -19.03 1.11
CA TYR A 351 -9.84 -20.13 1.82
C TYR A 351 -9.23 -20.46 3.20
N GLU A 352 -8.74 -19.45 3.90
CA GLU A 352 -8.10 -19.54 5.22
C GLU A 352 -8.95 -20.33 6.23
N THR A 353 -8.32 -21.29 6.90
CA THR A 353 -8.97 -22.12 7.92
C THR A 353 -8.61 -21.74 9.35
N LEU A 354 -7.53 -20.98 9.52
CA LEU A 354 -7.11 -20.50 10.83
C LEU A 354 -7.75 -19.15 11.16
N SER A 355 -7.74 -18.80 12.44
CA SER A 355 -8.24 -17.48 12.86
C SER A 355 -7.39 -16.34 12.32
N PRO A 356 -7.94 -15.11 12.15
CA PRO A 356 -7.17 -13.92 11.71
C PRO A 356 -6.01 -13.55 12.64
N PHE A 357 -5.98 -14.07 13.86
CA PHE A 357 -4.89 -13.85 14.81
C PHE A 357 -3.69 -14.77 14.58
N LYS A 358 -3.91 -15.92 13.95
CA LYS A 358 -2.87 -16.93 13.65
C LYS A 358 -2.46 -16.89 12.18
N THR A 359 -3.41 -17.08 11.25
CA THR A 359 -3.27 -17.21 9.79
C THR A 359 -2.36 -18.34 9.34
N SER A 360 -2.53 -18.85 8.13
CA SER A 360 -1.67 -19.89 7.56
C SER A 360 -0.45 -19.36 6.84
N GLY A 361 -0.47 -18.08 6.45
CA GLY A 361 0.55 -17.50 5.58
C GLY A 361 1.31 -16.33 6.18
N ILE A 362 2.36 -15.98 5.45
CA ILE A 362 3.12 -14.73 5.57
C ILE A 362 3.06 -13.98 4.24
N ARG A 363 3.08 -12.64 4.29
CA ARG A 363 3.15 -11.77 3.11
C ARG A 363 4.54 -11.14 3.03
N ILE A 364 5.16 -11.25 1.86
CA ILE A 364 6.51 -10.80 1.60
C ILE A 364 6.46 -9.74 0.50
N GLY A 365 7.00 -8.55 0.75
CA GLY A 365 7.06 -7.43 -0.19
C GLY A 365 8.48 -7.00 -0.49
N ALA A 366 8.73 -6.56 -1.71
CA ALA A 366 10.06 -6.19 -2.19
C ALA A 366 10.32 -4.67 -2.28
N ALA A 367 9.32 -3.81 -2.02
CA ALA A 367 9.44 -2.38 -2.27
C ALA A 367 10.53 -1.70 -1.41
N ALA A 368 10.52 -1.96 -0.10
CA ALA A 368 11.45 -1.35 0.84
C ALA A 368 12.90 -1.81 0.63
N ILE A 369 13.13 -3.11 0.41
CA ILE A 369 14.47 -3.64 0.13
C ILE A 369 15.04 -3.13 -1.19
N THR A 370 14.18 -2.95 -2.21
CA THR A 370 14.59 -2.36 -3.49
C THR A 370 14.96 -0.88 -3.32
N ALA A 371 14.18 -0.12 -2.54
CA ALA A 371 14.50 1.27 -2.22
C ALA A 371 15.80 1.38 -1.39
N ARG A 372 16.13 0.36 -0.61
CA ARG A 372 17.40 0.23 0.12
C ARG A 372 18.59 -0.05 -0.80
N GLY A 373 18.35 -0.53 -2.02
CA GLY A 373 19.39 -0.83 -3.00
C GLY A 373 19.66 -2.32 -3.24
N PHE A 374 18.85 -3.23 -2.66
CA PHE A 374 18.97 -4.65 -2.94
C PHE A 374 18.60 -4.97 -4.39
N GLY A 375 19.37 -5.87 -5.00
CA GLY A 375 19.07 -6.48 -6.29
C GLY A 375 18.54 -7.92 -6.13
N GLU A 376 18.40 -8.61 -7.27
CA GLU A 376 17.91 -10.00 -7.30
C GLU A 376 18.81 -10.95 -6.49
N LYS A 377 20.14 -10.72 -6.47
CA LYS A 377 21.08 -11.54 -5.70
C LYS A 377 20.82 -11.44 -4.20
N GLU A 378 20.75 -10.23 -3.67
CA GLU A 378 20.50 -9.98 -2.25
C GLU A 378 19.10 -10.48 -1.86
N SER A 379 18.12 -10.30 -2.74
CA SER A 379 16.75 -10.78 -2.54
C SER A 379 16.67 -12.31 -2.44
N ARG A 380 17.43 -13.05 -3.26
CA ARG A 380 17.53 -14.51 -3.13
C ARG A 380 18.17 -14.92 -1.80
N ILE A 381 19.23 -14.25 -1.39
CA ILE A 381 19.87 -14.50 -0.08
C ILE A 381 18.87 -14.26 1.06
N VAL A 382 18.09 -13.19 1.00
CA VAL A 382 17.05 -12.93 2.01
C VAL A 382 16.04 -14.08 2.10
N ALA A 383 15.53 -14.58 0.97
CA ALA A 383 14.60 -15.70 0.95
C ALA A 383 15.23 -17.00 1.48
N GLU A 384 16.51 -17.28 1.15
CA GLU A 384 17.26 -18.42 1.69
C GLU A 384 17.42 -18.32 3.21
N LEU A 385 17.72 -17.12 3.74
CA LEU A 385 17.82 -16.87 5.18
C LEU A 385 16.48 -17.06 5.90
N MET A 386 15.38 -16.61 5.28
CA MET A 386 14.03 -16.85 5.81
C MET A 386 13.73 -18.35 5.90
N ILE A 387 13.96 -19.11 4.83
CA ILE A 387 13.74 -20.56 4.80
C ILE A 387 14.62 -21.25 5.86
N LYS A 388 15.89 -20.84 5.96
CA LYS A 388 16.84 -21.37 6.94
C LYS A 388 16.35 -21.15 8.37
N ALA A 389 15.89 -19.94 8.70
CA ALA A 389 15.33 -19.63 10.02
C ALA A 389 14.07 -20.44 10.30
N LEU A 390 13.10 -20.47 9.37
CA LEU A 390 11.82 -21.16 9.53
C LEU A 390 11.99 -22.68 9.74
N LYS A 391 12.93 -23.30 9.03
CA LYS A 391 13.22 -24.75 9.18
C LYS A 391 14.04 -25.09 10.44
N ASN A 392 14.60 -24.10 11.13
CA ASN A 392 15.46 -24.30 12.30
C ASN A 392 14.99 -23.47 13.50
N ALA A 393 13.67 -23.35 13.69
CA ALA A 393 13.06 -22.49 14.70
C ALA A 393 13.57 -22.73 16.13
N ASP A 394 13.94 -23.97 16.48
CA ASP A 394 14.42 -24.37 17.81
C ASP A 394 15.97 -24.39 17.91
N ASN A 395 16.67 -23.97 16.85
CA ASN A 395 18.13 -24.03 16.81
C ASN A 395 18.75 -22.62 16.92
N GLN A 396 19.09 -22.21 18.13
CA GLN A 396 19.62 -20.87 18.42
C GLN A 396 20.91 -20.54 17.65
N GLU A 397 21.80 -21.52 17.45
CA GLU A 397 23.06 -21.31 16.69
C GLU A 397 22.77 -20.93 15.24
N VAL A 398 21.81 -21.61 14.61
CA VAL A 398 21.38 -21.28 13.24
C VAL A 398 20.69 -19.90 13.19
N LEU A 399 19.87 -19.57 14.16
CA LEU A 399 19.20 -18.25 14.23
C LEU A 399 20.21 -17.12 14.42
N ASP A 400 21.25 -17.33 15.23
CA ASP A 400 22.33 -16.35 15.42
C ASP A 400 23.18 -16.17 14.14
N GLU A 401 23.42 -17.25 13.40
CA GLU A 401 24.07 -17.18 12.08
C GLU A 401 23.21 -16.39 11.09
N VAL A 402 21.90 -16.65 11.03
CA VAL A 402 20.97 -15.88 10.17
C VAL A 402 21.00 -14.40 10.53
N ARG A 403 20.89 -14.06 11.82
CA ARG A 403 20.95 -12.67 12.31
C ARG A 403 22.28 -11.98 11.89
N SER A 404 23.40 -12.70 11.99
CA SER A 404 24.70 -12.17 11.57
C SER A 404 24.75 -11.88 10.06
N GLN A 405 24.15 -12.75 9.22
CA GLN A 405 24.10 -12.56 7.78
C GLN A 405 23.14 -11.42 7.39
N VAL A 406 22.01 -11.28 8.09
CA VAL A 406 21.09 -10.13 7.94
C VAL A 406 21.83 -8.83 8.24
N LYS A 407 22.59 -8.79 9.35
CA LYS A 407 23.39 -7.62 9.69
C LYS A 407 24.44 -7.30 8.63
N ALA A 408 25.12 -8.28 8.09
CA ALA A 408 26.11 -8.06 7.02
C ALA A 408 25.46 -7.46 5.76
N LEU A 409 24.23 -7.91 5.41
CA LEU A 409 23.48 -7.34 4.30
C LEU A 409 23.07 -5.88 4.58
N THR A 410 22.52 -5.61 5.76
CA THR A 410 22.09 -4.26 6.12
C THR A 410 23.23 -3.26 6.26
N ASP A 411 24.41 -3.71 6.70
CA ASP A 411 25.63 -2.89 6.76
C ASP A 411 26.19 -2.58 5.36
N ALA A 412 26.03 -3.49 4.40
CA ALA A 412 26.46 -3.28 3.01
C ALA A 412 25.54 -2.32 2.22
N PHE A 413 24.32 -2.11 2.68
CA PHE A 413 23.31 -1.25 2.07
C PHE A 413 22.66 -0.34 3.12
N PRO A 414 23.41 0.61 3.68
CA PRO A 414 22.89 1.50 4.72
C PRO A 414 21.82 2.45 4.18
N LEU A 415 20.88 2.83 5.06
CA LEU A 415 19.85 3.82 4.77
C LEU A 415 20.37 5.24 5.05
N TYR A 416 20.06 6.19 4.17
CA TYR A 416 20.28 7.62 4.39
C TYR A 416 21.75 8.02 4.67
N GLU A 417 22.73 7.34 4.08
CA GLU A 417 24.13 7.79 4.14
C GLU A 417 24.27 9.24 3.63
N ASP A 418 25.20 9.99 4.28
CA ASP A 418 25.52 11.39 3.93
C ASP A 418 26.36 11.50 2.66
#